data_0f05048cf92cc67ae815d4b350569d8c
#
_entry.id   0f05048cf92cc67ae815d4b350569d8c
#
_cell.length_a   1.000
_cell.length_b   1.000
_cell.length_c   1.000
_cell.angle_alpha   90.00
_cell.angle_beta   90.00
_cell.angle_gamma   90.00
#
_symmetry.space_group_name_H-M   'P 1'
#
loop_
_entity.id
_entity.type
_entity.pdbx_description
1 polymer ?
#
loop_
_entity_poly.entity_id
_entity_poly.type
_entity_poly.pdbx_seq_one_letter_code
_entity_poly.pdbx_strand_id
1 'polypeptide(L)'
;MHRTPDLPRPNSNVSVLYAGQNLYSNQHLSSPNGKFAAEMGTDGNFVLYSPNTFPWATWTQGHAGAYFSMQTDGNMVVYSQTGTPLWVSWTNGPGRTACYVVMQDDGNLVEYCPGLGAVWQSGTPH
;
A
#
# COMPACT_ATOMS: atom_id res chain seq x y z
N MET A 1 -20.26 0.41 9.84
CA MET A 1 -19.46 0.12 9.50
C MET A 1 -18.98 -0.78 9.49
N HIS A 2 -18.86 -0.92 9.47
CA HIS A 2 -18.07 -1.42 9.83
C HIS A 2 -17.02 -1.74 9.48
N ARG A 3 -16.99 -1.57 9.46
CA ARG A 3 -15.61 -1.76 9.20
C ARG A 3 -14.92 -2.47 10.32
N THR A 4 -13.92 -3.29 10.03
CA THR A 4 -13.17 -3.97 11.09
C THR A 4 -12.27 -2.97 11.82
N PRO A 5 -12.12 -3.13 13.16
CA PRO A 5 -11.32 -2.19 13.93
C PRO A 5 -9.82 -2.21 13.59
N ASP A 6 -9.31 -3.31 13.06
CA ASP A 6 -7.89 -3.46 12.75
C ASP A 6 -7.50 -2.96 11.37
N LEU A 7 -8.46 -2.47 10.58
CA LEU A 7 -8.13 -1.87 9.29
C LEU A 7 -7.62 -0.45 9.49
N PRO A 8 -6.66 -0.02 8.66
CA PRO A 8 -6.23 1.36 8.69
C PRO A 8 -7.40 2.29 8.43
N ARG A 9 -7.45 3.40 9.13
CA ARG A 9 -8.50 4.39 8.98
C ARG A 9 -8.00 5.56 8.18
N PRO A 10 -8.88 6.22 7.42
CA PRO A 10 -8.54 7.53 6.88
C PRO A 10 -8.12 8.44 8.03
N ASN A 11 -7.12 9.26 7.84
CA ASN A 11 -6.62 10.21 8.83
C ASN A 11 -5.97 9.57 10.05
N SER A 12 -5.78 8.27 10.08
CA SER A 12 -4.97 7.66 11.13
C SER A 12 -3.49 7.80 10.75
N ASN A 13 -2.62 7.78 11.74
CA ASN A 13 -1.17 7.87 11.51
C ASN A 13 -0.55 6.48 11.37
N VAL A 14 -1.26 5.57 10.75
CA VAL A 14 -0.76 4.22 10.52
C VAL A 14 0.24 4.27 9.37
N SER A 15 1.43 3.73 9.61
CA SER A 15 2.51 3.71 8.62
C SER A 15 2.70 2.36 7.95
N VAL A 16 2.13 1.30 8.52
CA VAL A 16 2.41 -0.08 8.12
C VAL A 16 1.11 -0.79 7.78
N LEU A 17 1.13 -1.51 6.67
CA LEU A 17 0.07 -2.42 6.29
C LEU A 17 0.63 -3.84 6.38
N TYR A 18 0.02 -4.66 7.23
CA TYR A 18 0.50 -6.01 7.48
C TYR A 18 -0.14 -7.04 6.55
N ALA A 19 0.48 -8.21 6.48
CA ALA A 19 -0.02 -9.31 5.66
C ALA A 19 -1.49 -9.61 5.98
N GLY A 20 -2.31 -9.70 4.95
CA GLY A 20 -3.74 -9.94 5.07
C GLY A 20 -4.58 -8.68 5.22
N GLN A 21 -3.96 -7.51 5.29
CA GLN A 21 -4.68 -6.23 5.39
C GLN A 21 -4.81 -5.56 4.03
N ASN A 22 -5.85 -4.75 3.88
CA ASN A 22 -6.12 -4.01 2.65
C ASN A 22 -6.29 -2.53 2.96
N LEU A 23 -5.99 -1.69 1.96
CA LEU A 23 -6.41 -0.29 1.93
C LEU A 23 -7.56 -0.18 0.93
N TYR A 24 -8.72 0.23 1.43
CA TYR A 24 -9.89 0.47 0.59
C TYR A 24 -9.93 1.93 0.15
N SER A 25 -10.89 2.28 -0.69
CA SER A 25 -11.02 3.65 -1.20
C SER A 25 -10.89 4.70 -0.10
N ASN A 26 -10.05 5.68 -0.34
CA ASN A 26 -9.81 6.82 0.54
C ASN A 26 -9.07 6.47 1.84
N GLN A 27 -8.51 5.28 1.95
CA GLN A 27 -7.64 4.91 3.06
C GLN A 27 -6.18 5.09 2.66
N HIS A 28 -5.31 5.31 3.64
CA HIS A 28 -3.91 5.60 3.35
C HIS A 28 -2.99 5.16 4.48
N LEU A 29 -1.72 5.02 4.13
CA LEU A 29 -0.60 4.95 5.07
C LEU A 29 0.07 6.30 5.11
N SER A 30 0.51 6.73 6.29
CA SER A 30 1.27 7.97 6.47
C SER A 30 2.62 7.65 7.06
N SER A 31 3.67 8.34 6.60
CA SER A 31 4.95 8.23 7.28
C SER A 31 4.82 8.78 8.70
N PRO A 32 5.64 8.28 9.66
CA PRO A 32 5.58 8.79 11.04
C PRO A 32 5.76 10.30 11.14
N ASN A 33 6.61 10.90 10.27
CA ASN A 33 6.82 12.35 10.28
C ASN A 33 5.69 13.14 9.60
N GLY A 34 4.69 12.46 9.04
CA GLY A 34 3.54 13.12 8.42
C GLY A 34 3.78 13.75 7.07
N LYS A 35 4.96 13.59 6.49
CA LYS A 35 5.30 14.27 5.21
C LYS A 35 4.90 13.47 3.99
N PHE A 36 4.73 12.16 4.11
CA PHE A 36 4.47 11.29 2.96
C PHE A 36 3.26 10.43 3.24
N ALA A 37 2.50 10.14 2.19
CA ALA A 37 1.32 9.28 2.28
C ALA A 37 1.22 8.40 1.05
N ALA A 38 0.75 7.17 1.26
CA ALA A 38 0.39 6.26 0.17
C ALA A 38 -1.11 6.04 0.28
N GLU A 39 -1.88 6.52 -0.69
CA GLU A 39 -3.34 6.57 -0.62
C GLU A 39 -3.99 5.77 -1.72
N MET A 40 -4.97 4.95 -1.33
CA MET A 40 -5.85 4.29 -2.30
C MET A 40 -6.93 5.29 -2.71
N GLY A 41 -6.82 5.84 -3.89
CA GLY A 41 -7.74 6.85 -4.36
C GLY A 41 -9.12 6.30 -4.68
N THR A 42 -10.11 7.17 -4.62
CA THR A 42 -11.50 6.81 -4.98
C THR A 42 -11.66 6.53 -6.47
N ASP A 43 -10.70 6.98 -7.29
CA ASP A 43 -10.68 6.71 -8.73
C ASP A 43 -10.02 5.38 -9.08
N GLY A 44 -9.50 4.65 -8.09
CA GLY A 44 -8.83 3.37 -8.31
C GLY A 44 -7.32 3.46 -8.46
N ASN A 45 -6.73 4.65 -8.36
CA ASN A 45 -5.27 4.81 -8.43
C ASN A 45 -4.68 4.76 -7.02
N PHE A 46 -3.61 3.97 -6.85
CA PHE A 46 -2.85 3.95 -5.60
C PHE A 46 -1.63 4.85 -5.79
N VAL A 47 -1.54 5.92 -5.00
CA VAL A 47 -0.63 7.03 -5.25
C VAL A 47 0.19 7.33 -4.01
N LEU A 48 1.49 7.52 -4.20
CA LEU A 48 2.38 8.02 -3.15
C LEU A 48 2.51 9.53 -3.31
N TYR A 49 2.20 10.26 -2.24
CA TYR A 49 2.28 11.72 -2.20
C TYR A 49 3.44 12.17 -1.35
N SER A 50 4.18 13.16 -1.82
CA SER A 50 5.15 13.93 -1.06
C SER A 50 4.61 15.36 -0.90
N PRO A 51 5.28 16.23 -0.14
CA PRO A 51 4.72 17.56 0.14
C PRO A 51 4.31 18.38 -1.08
N ASN A 52 4.99 18.20 -2.22
CA ASN A 52 4.73 19.03 -3.39
C ASN A 52 4.45 18.25 -4.67
N THR A 53 4.41 16.93 -4.60
CA THR A 53 4.28 16.12 -5.82
C THR A 53 3.79 14.72 -5.48
N PHE A 54 3.60 13.90 -6.51
CA PHE A 54 3.30 12.49 -6.34
C PHE A 54 4.34 11.69 -7.12
N PRO A 55 5.43 11.26 -6.45
CA PRO A 55 6.57 10.64 -7.14
C PRO A 55 6.32 9.24 -7.68
N TRP A 56 5.22 8.58 -7.26
CA TRP A 56 4.95 7.21 -7.68
C TRP A 56 3.45 6.92 -7.63
N ALA A 57 2.99 6.09 -8.56
CA ALA A 57 1.60 5.63 -8.59
C ALA A 57 1.53 4.31 -9.36
N THR A 58 0.44 3.56 -9.14
CA THR A 58 0.18 2.33 -9.89
C THR A 58 -0.48 2.58 -11.25
N TRP A 59 -0.99 3.80 -11.46
CA TRP A 59 -1.67 4.19 -12.71
C TRP A 59 -2.87 3.30 -13.03
N THR A 60 -3.66 3.03 -11.99
CA THR A 60 -4.83 2.17 -12.07
C THR A 60 -6.14 2.96 -11.97
N GLN A 61 -6.12 4.24 -12.29
CA GLN A 61 -7.32 5.06 -12.31
C GLN A 61 -8.34 4.55 -13.34
N GLY A 62 -9.58 4.96 -13.16
CA GLY A 62 -10.67 4.45 -13.99
C GLY A 62 -11.34 3.20 -13.41
N HIS A 63 -11.02 2.87 -12.16
CA HIS A 63 -11.54 1.67 -11.49
C HIS A 63 -12.04 2.04 -10.09
N ALA A 64 -13.12 2.81 -10.04
CA ALA A 64 -13.71 3.21 -8.76
C ALA A 64 -14.01 1.98 -7.91
N GLY A 65 -13.65 2.04 -6.63
CA GLY A 65 -13.85 0.92 -5.71
C GLY A 65 -12.68 -0.07 -5.67
N ALA A 66 -11.61 0.17 -6.43
CA ALA A 66 -10.41 -0.66 -6.35
C ALA A 66 -9.77 -0.55 -4.96
N TYR A 67 -9.03 -1.58 -4.57
CA TYR A 67 -8.37 -1.63 -3.27
C TYR A 67 -6.97 -2.22 -3.40
N PHE A 68 -6.10 -1.84 -2.45
CA PHE A 68 -4.71 -2.30 -2.38
C PHE A 68 -4.59 -3.36 -1.30
N SER A 69 -3.97 -4.50 -1.62
CA SER A 69 -3.88 -5.64 -0.73
C SER A 69 -2.42 -6.02 -0.47
N MET A 70 -2.04 -6.11 0.81
CA MET A 70 -0.79 -6.76 1.22
C MET A 70 -1.13 -8.22 1.51
N GLN A 71 -0.75 -9.11 0.61
CA GLN A 71 -1.22 -10.49 0.68
C GLN A 71 -0.32 -11.36 1.55
N THR A 72 -0.88 -12.48 1.99
CA THR A 72 -0.16 -13.45 2.83
C THR A 72 0.82 -14.32 2.04
N ASP A 73 0.86 -14.19 0.72
CA ASP A 73 1.86 -14.85 -0.12
C ASP A 73 3.06 -13.93 -0.44
N GLY A 74 3.06 -12.71 0.10
CA GLY A 74 4.11 -11.73 -0.13
C GLY A 74 3.86 -10.81 -1.30
N ASN A 75 2.79 -11.02 -2.06
CA ASN A 75 2.47 -10.18 -3.20
C ASN A 75 1.68 -8.94 -2.76
N MET A 76 1.90 -7.82 -3.42
CA MET A 76 1.06 -6.63 -3.28
C MET A 76 0.28 -6.46 -4.58
N VAL A 77 -1.02 -6.21 -4.47
CA VAL A 77 -1.90 -6.17 -5.63
C VAL A 77 -2.93 -5.05 -5.46
N VAL A 78 -3.16 -4.29 -6.53
CA VAL A 78 -4.35 -3.45 -6.63
C VAL A 78 -5.40 -4.27 -7.39
N TYR A 79 -6.52 -4.52 -6.74
CA TYR A 79 -7.65 -5.22 -7.35
C TYR A 79 -8.76 -4.25 -7.71
N SER A 80 -9.43 -4.52 -8.81
CA SER A 80 -10.69 -3.83 -9.09
C SER A 80 -11.73 -4.19 -8.04
N GLN A 81 -12.82 -3.46 -7.98
CA GLN A 81 -13.92 -3.74 -7.06
C GLN A 81 -14.42 -5.18 -7.20
N THR A 82 -14.36 -5.75 -8.39
CA THR A 82 -14.82 -7.12 -8.66
C THR A 82 -13.73 -8.17 -8.56
N GLY A 83 -12.52 -7.79 -8.14
CA GLY A 83 -11.44 -8.74 -7.87
C GLY A 83 -10.49 -9.01 -9.03
N THR A 84 -10.50 -8.18 -10.07
CA THR A 84 -9.54 -8.30 -11.16
C THR A 84 -8.23 -7.62 -10.78
N PRO A 85 -7.06 -8.28 -10.87
CA PRO A 85 -5.79 -7.63 -10.61
C PRO A 85 -5.50 -6.54 -11.64
N LEU A 86 -5.18 -5.35 -11.15
CA LEU A 86 -4.87 -4.19 -11.99
C LEU A 86 -3.39 -3.85 -11.96
N TRP A 87 -2.74 -4.09 -10.83
CA TRP A 87 -1.32 -3.87 -10.63
C TRP A 87 -0.81 -4.91 -9.64
N VAL A 88 0.39 -5.42 -9.87
CA VAL A 88 0.97 -6.49 -9.07
C VAL A 88 2.45 -6.19 -8.86
N SER A 89 2.94 -6.34 -7.64
CA SER A 89 4.37 -6.15 -7.35
C SER A 89 5.23 -7.35 -7.76
N TRP A 90 4.62 -8.52 -7.93
CA TRP A 90 5.32 -9.78 -8.27
C TRP A 90 6.35 -10.18 -7.23
N THR A 91 5.98 -10.02 -5.97
CA THR A 91 6.86 -10.34 -4.83
C THR A 91 6.41 -11.55 -4.05
N ASN A 92 5.48 -12.32 -4.59
CA ASN A 92 5.03 -13.56 -3.96
C ASN A 92 6.13 -14.63 -4.03
N GLY A 93 6.14 -15.51 -3.04
CA GLY A 93 7.12 -16.59 -3.03
C GLY A 93 7.11 -17.40 -1.74
N PRO A 94 7.86 -18.50 -1.70
CA PRO A 94 7.94 -19.32 -0.51
C PRO A 94 8.49 -18.54 0.69
N GLY A 95 7.91 -18.77 1.86
CA GLY A 95 8.38 -18.15 3.09
C GLY A 95 7.97 -16.70 3.26
N ARG A 96 7.12 -16.16 2.38
CA ARG A 96 6.72 -14.75 2.40
C ARG A 96 5.31 -14.60 2.96
N THR A 97 5.04 -15.21 4.11
CA THR A 97 3.69 -15.24 4.68
C THR A 97 3.40 -14.06 5.61
N ALA A 98 4.43 -13.35 6.06
CA ALA A 98 4.28 -12.28 7.04
C ALA A 98 4.90 -10.97 6.56
N CYS A 99 4.95 -10.73 5.27
CA CYS A 99 5.48 -9.48 4.72
C CYS A 99 4.58 -8.31 5.08
N TYR A 100 5.15 -7.12 5.11
CA TYR A 100 4.42 -5.89 5.41
C TYR A 100 5.02 -4.75 4.61
N VAL A 101 4.20 -3.74 4.34
CA VAL A 101 4.63 -2.57 3.57
C VAL A 101 4.59 -1.33 4.46
N VAL A 102 5.61 -0.49 4.36
CA VAL A 102 5.83 0.66 5.24
C VAL A 102 5.95 1.94 4.41
N MET A 103 5.20 2.98 4.81
CA MET A 103 5.44 4.33 4.31
C MET A 103 6.50 4.96 5.21
N GLN A 104 7.68 5.16 4.69
CA GLN A 104 8.85 5.56 5.50
C GLN A 104 9.02 7.07 5.55
N ASP A 105 9.75 7.53 6.58
CA ASP A 105 10.05 8.94 6.77
C ASP A 105 10.95 9.52 5.67
N ASP A 106 11.68 8.66 4.96
CA ASP A 106 12.52 9.09 3.84
C ASP A 106 11.74 9.24 2.53
N GLY A 107 10.43 8.97 2.53
CA GLY A 107 9.59 9.08 1.34
C GLY A 107 9.53 7.82 0.50
N ASN A 108 10.21 6.74 0.92
CA ASN A 108 10.17 5.47 0.19
C ASN A 108 9.06 4.58 0.75
N LEU A 109 8.32 3.94 -0.14
CA LEU A 109 7.35 2.90 0.22
C LEU A 109 8.04 1.56 0.00
N VAL A 110 8.15 0.75 1.06
CA VAL A 110 8.99 -0.44 1.03
C VAL A 110 8.23 -1.64 1.58
N GLU A 111 8.32 -2.76 0.88
CA GLU A 111 7.84 -4.03 1.39
C GLU A 111 9.01 -4.81 1.99
N TYR A 112 8.84 -5.24 3.24
CA TYR A 112 9.80 -6.07 3.95
C TYR A 112 9.20 -7.44 4.21
N CYS A 113 10.03 -8.47 4.10
CA CYS A 113 9.62 -9.83 4.46
C CYS A 113 10.58 -10.37 5.53
N PRO A 114 10.07 -10.92 6.64
CA PRO A 114 10.94 -11.45 7.70
C PRO A 114 11.94 -12.45 7.15
N GLY A 115 13.20 -12.30 7.53
CA GLY A 115 14.29 -13.15 7.06
C GLY A 115 14.85 -12.80 5.69
N LEU A 116 14.19 -11.92 4.93
CA LEU A 116 14.61 -11.56 3.57
C LEU A 116 14.98 -10.08 3.45
N GLY A 117 14.49 -9.23 4.37
CA GLY A 117 14.69 -7.80 4.26
C GLY A 117 13.74 -7.16 3.26
N ALA A 118 14.17 -6.07 2.65
CA ALA A 118 13.36 -5.35 1.66
C ALA A 118 13.29 -6.16 0.36
N VAL A 119 12.07 -6.46 -0.10
CA VAL A 119 11.84 -7.21 -1.33
C VAL A 119 11.25 -6.35 -2.44
N TRP A 120 10.75 -5.17 -2.11
CA TRP A 120 10.21 -4.23 -3.09
C TRP A 120 10.27 -2.82 -2.52
N GLN A 121 10.46 -1.85 -3.41
CA GLN A 121 10.39 -0.45 -3.03
C GLN A 121 9.90 0.41 -4.19
N SER A 122 9.27 1.53 -3.85
CA SER A 122 8.84 2.50 -4.87
C SER A 122 10.00 3.24 -5.52
N GLY A 123 11.15 3.26 -4.87
CA GLY A 123 12.33 3.95 -5.39
C GLY A 123 12.25 5.46 -5.26
N THR A 124 11.58 5.95 -4.22
CA THR A 124 11.29 7.38 -4.03
C THR A 124 11.86 7.97 -2.74
N PRO A 125 13.03 7.55 -2.24
CA PRO A 125 13.56 8.18 -1.04
C PRO A 125 13.90 9.65 -1.32
N HIS A 126 13.78 10.46 -0.27
CA HIS A 126 14.04 11.89 -0.33
C HIS A 126 15.15 12.28 0.63
#